data_ac0035b4c29bb42afcccb78b9d47ac01
#
_entry.id   ac0035b4c29bb42afcccb78b9d47ac01
#
_cell.length_a   1.000
_cell.length_b   1.000
_cell.length_c   1.000
_cell.angle_alpha   90.00
_cell.angle_beta   90.00
_cell.angle_gamma   90.00
#
_symmetry.space_group_name_H-M   'P 1'
#
loop_
_entity.id
_entity.type
_entity.pdbx_description
1 polymer ?
#
loop_
_entity_poly.entity_id
_entity_poly.type
_entity_poly.pdbx_seq_one_letter_code
_entity_poly.pdbx_strand_id
1 'polypeptide(L)'
;MTQSENPAAASVDSLAPEPGSLQRSARLAQKVADAIWDRKGFDVVALRVLEIVQYTDFIVICSATSDRHAIAVADNVEKMVHDDLGEHPTSVEGRTYGRWILLDYSDVVVHVFHKPVREYYQLERLFSDAPRLPLDEPAWVHEVSPDSLLQQAFDYGDELWSSAALSAEQLQNSDEEPEASGEADEPAP
;
A
#
# COMPACT_ATOMS: atom_id res chain seq x y z
N MET A 1 -47.81 41.87 15.62
CA MET A 1 -47.77 40.42 15.76
C MET A 1 -46.93 39.88 14.62
N THR A 2 -45.65 39.80 14.84
CA THR A 2 -44.66 39.32 13.85
C THR A 2 -44.35 37.85 14.25
N GLN A 3 -44.73 36.92 13.38
CA GLN A 3 -44.36 35.51 13.53
C GLN A 3 -42.88 35.33 13.12
N SER A 4 -42.12 34.87 14.08
CA SER A 4 -40.72 34.45 13.85
C SER A 4 -40.76 33.11 13.16
N GLU A 5 -40.35 33.03 11.90
CA GLU A 5 -40.06 31.80 11.19
C GLU A 5 -38.74 31.23 11.73
N ASN A 6 -38.82 30.02 12.24
CA ASN A 6 -37.69 29.22 12.72
C ASN A 6 -37.07 28.49 11.52
N PRO A 7 -35.81 28.79 11.07
CA PRO A 7 -35.17 28.05 10.00
C PRO A 7 -34.34 26.92 10.54
N ALA A 8 -34.96 25.87 11.10
CA ALA A 8 -34.26 24.67 11.54
C ALA A 8 -35.12 23.43 11.31
N ALA A 9 -35.33 23.12 10.04
CA ALA A 9 -35.70 21.79 9.59
C ALA A 9 -34.94 21.51 8.30
N ALA A 10 -33.60 21.36 8.40
CA ALA A 10 -32.83 20.72 7.36
C ALA A 10 -33.25 19.25 7.34
N SER A 11 -33.99 18.92 6.28
CA SER A 11 -34.54 17.59 6.05
C SER A 11 -33.41 16.55 6.03
N VAL A 12 -33.51 15.54 6.90
CA VAL A 12 -32.65 14.34 6.90
C VAL A 12 -32.83 13.43 5.67
N ASP A 13 -33.57 13.90 4.67
CA ASP A 13 -33.82 13.21 3.40
C ASP A 13 -32.68 13.35 2.38
N SER A 14 -31.55 13.99 2.77
CA SER A 14 -30.38 14.23 1.91
C SER A 14 -29.28 13.16 2.03
N LEU A 15 -29.53 12.04 2.73
CA LEU A 15 -28.54 10.99 2.96
C LEU A 15 -28.63 9.81 1.99
N ALA A 16 -29.53 9.86 1.00
CA ALA A 16 -29.49 8.88 -0.07
C ALA A 16 -28.33 9.24 -1.03
N PRO A 17 -27.43 8.29 -1.36
CA PRO A 17 -26.35 8.55 -2.30
C PRO A 17 -26.95 9.00 -3.63
N GLU A 18 -26.42 10.09 -4.20
CA GLU A 18 -26.83 10.61 -5.50
C GLU A 18 -26.76 9.50 -6.57
N PRO A 19 -27.72 9.40 -7.50
CA PRO A 19 -27.66 8.43 -8.59
C PRO A 19 -26.35 8.61 -9.37
N GLY A 20 -25.44 7.65 -9.29
CA GLY A 20 -24.10 7.69 -9.91
C GLY A 20 -22.94 7.85 -8.94
N SER A 21 -23.15 8.23 -7.67
CA SER A 21 -22.07 8.28 -6.67
C SER A 21 -21.44 6.90 -6.44
N LEU A 22 -22.25 5.88 -6.26
CA LEU A 22 -21.79 4.51 -6.06
C LEU A 22 -21.05 3.94 -7.30
N GLN A 23 -21.42 4.36 -8.51
CA GLN A 23 -20.71 3.99 -9.74
C GLN A 23 -19.33 4.66 -9.80
N ARG A 24 -19.23 5.92 -9.35
CA ARG A 24 -17.96 6.64 -9.23
C ARG A 24 -17.05 5.96 -8.21
N SER A 25 -17.57 5.64 -7.03
CA SER A 25 -16.84 4.95 -5.97
C SER A 25 -16.38 3.56 -6.41
N ALA A 26 -17.22 2.80 -7.14
CA ALA A 26 -16.85 1.51 -7.71
C ALA A 26 -15.74 1.63 -8.77
N ARG A 27 -15.78 2.69 -9.62
CA ARG A 27 -14.72 2.98 -10.59
C ARG A 27 -13.40 3.36 -9.89
N LEU A 28 -13.46 4.12 -8.81
CA LEU A 28 -12.29 4.44 -7.98
C LEU A 28 -11.72 3.17 -7.35
N ALA A 29 -12.55 2.30 -6.78
CA ALA A 29 -12.14 1.02 -6.20
C ALA A 29 -11.45 0.11 -7.24
N GLN A 30 -11.96 0.04 -8.49
CA GLN A 30 -11.30 -0.67 -9.58
C GLN A 30 -9.93 -0.06 -9.92
N LYS A 31 -9.84 1.27 -10.04
CA LYS A 31 -8.56 1.95 -10.32
C LYS A 31 -7.52 1.72 -9.22
N VAL A 32 -7.95 1.71 -7.96
CA VAL A 32 -7.12 1.34 -6.81
C VAL A 32 -6.60 -0.09 -6.96
N ALA A 33 -7.46 -1.04 -7.32
CA ALA A 33 -7.06 -2.42 -7.54
C ALA A 33 -6.05 -2.56 -8.69
N ASP A 34 -6.27 -1.86 -9.81
CA ASP A 34 -5.33 -1.83 -10.95
C ASP A 34 -3.94 -1.35 -10.51
N ALA A 35 -3.89 -0.28 -9.71
CA ALA A 35 -2.65 0.29 -9.19
C ALA A 35 -1.93 -0.66 -8.20
N ILE A 36 -2.69 -1.40 -7.40
CA ILE A 36 -2.16 -2.43 -6.50
C ILE A 36 -1.52 -3.55 -7.31
N TRP A 37 -2.22 -4.06 -8.34
CA TRP A 37 -1.71 -5.13 -9.19
C TRP A 37 -0.51 -4.71 -10.04
N ASP A 38 -0.44 -3.46 -10.48
CA ASP A 38 0.73 -2.92 -11.21
C ASP A 38 2.03 -3.07 -10.39
N ARG A 39 1.93 -2.99 -9.06
CA ARG A 39 3.04 -3.23 -8.12
C ARG A 39 3.07 -4.63 -7.52
N LYS A 40 2.35 -5.60 -8.10
CA LYS A 40 2.31 -6.98 -7.60
C LYS A 40 1.76 -7.12 -6.18
N GLY A 41 0.94 -6.17 -5.72
CA GLY A 41 0.08 -6.38 -4.57
C GLY A 41 -0.88 -7.53 -4.85
N PHE A 42 -1.22 -8.32 -3.85
CA PHE A 42 -1.97 -9.57 -4.03
C PHE A 42 -3.07 -9.71 -2.98
N ASP A 43 -3.91 -10.76 -3.14
CA ASP A 43 -5.10 -11.00 -2.32
C ASP A 43 -6.00 -9.75 -2.23
N VAL A 44 -6.25 -9.11 -3.39
CA VAL A 44 -7.03 -7.87 -3.46
C VAL A 44 -8.51 -8.19 -3.29
N VAL A 45 -9.15 -7.50 -2.35
CA VAL A 45 -10.59 -7.62 -2.09
C VAL A 45 -11.19 -6.23 -1.99
N ALA A 46 -12.28 -5.98 -2.69
CA ALA A 46 -13.11 -4.79 -2.52
C ALA A 46 -14.45 -5.17 -1.90
N LEU A 47 -14.78 -4.57 -0.77
CA LEU A 47 -15.99 -4.82 0.02
C LEU A 47 -16.88 -3.59 -0.03
N ARG A 48 -18.16 -3.77 -0.37
CA ARG A 48 -19.15 -2.72 -0.30
C ARG A 48 -19.66 -2.63 1.14
N VAL A 49 -19.33 -1.53 1.82
CA VAL A 49 -19.59 -1.37 3.26
C VAL A 49 -20.56 -0.24 3.59
N LEU A 50 -21.08 0.47 2.59
CA LEU A 50 -21.97 1.62 2.77
C LEU A 50 -23.13 1.33 3.75
N GLU A 51 -23.75 0.17 3.65
CA GLU A 51 -24.89 -0.21 4.49
C GLU A 51 -24.47 -0.58 5.94
N ILE A 52 -23.17 -0.79 6.16
CA ILE A 52 -22.62 -1.22 7.45
C ILE A 52 -22.04 -0.04 8.22
N VAL A 53 -21.20 0.79 7.55
CA VAL A 53 -20.43 1.84 8.24
C VAL A 53 -20.90 3.26 7.94
N GLN A 54 -21.62 3.51 6.86
CA GLN A 54 -22.23 4.79 6.47
C GLN A 54 -21.26 5.98 6.25
N TYR A 55 -19.94 5.78 6.35
CA TYR A 55 -18.94 6.84 6.12
C TYR A 55 -18.10 6.62 4.85
N THR A 56 -18.16 5.44 4.25
CA THR A 56 -17.48 5.10 2.99
C THR A 56 -18.30 4.06 2.23
N ASP A 57 -18.20 4.06 0.91
CA ASP A 57 -18.92 3.11 0.05
C ASP A 57 -18.19 1.77 -0.02
N PHE A 58 -16.86 1.81 -0.18
CA PHE A 58 -16.03 0.63 -0.35
C PHE A 58 -14.79 0.65 0.55
N ILE A 59 -14.39 -0.54 0.97
CA ILE A 59 -13.08 -0.81 1.54
C ILE A 59 -12.34 -1.73 0.57
N VAL A 60 -11.14 -1.31 0.14
CA VAL A 60 -10.22 -2.13 -0.67
C VAL A 60 -9.09 -2.61 0.21
N ILE A 61 -8.85 -3.91 0.27
CA ILE A 61 -7.84 -4.54 1.11
C ILE A 61 -6.89 -5.32 0.22
N CYS A 62 -5.58 -5.18 0.43
CA CYS A 62 -4.58 -5.96 -0.28
C CYS A 62 -3.41 -6.37 0.63
N SER A 63 -2.62 -7.31 0.16
CA SER A 63 -1.38 -7.78 0.78
C SER A 63 -0.15 -7.34 -0.01
N ALA A 64 0.93 -7.12 0.72
CA ALA A 64 2.27 -6.89 0.20
C ALA A 64 3.25 -7.88 0.84
N THR A 65 4.37 -8.17 0.16
CA THR A 65 5.38 -9.14 0.61
C THR A 65 6.29 -8.61 1.73
N SER A 66 6.36 -7.29 1.91
CA SER A 66 7.20 -6.63 2.91
C SER A 66 6.68 -5.22 3.22
N ASP A 67 7.21 -4.61 4.29
CA ASP A 67 6.90 -3.22 4.67
C ASP A 67 7.27 -2.24 3.53
N ARG A 68 8.44 -2.42 2.91
CA ARG A 68 8.88 -1.62 1.74
C ARG A 68 7.95 -1.80 0.54
N HIS A 69 7.51 -3.04 0.28
CA HIS A 69 6.57 -3.33 -0.80
C HIS A 69 5.22 -2.65 -0.54
N ALA A 70 4.71 -2.68 0.70
CA ALA A 70 3.47 -1.99 1.05
C ALA A 70 3.55 -0.48 0.79
N ILE A 71 4.69 0.15 1.12
CA ILE A 71 4.94 1.57 0.80
C ILE A 71 4.90 1.79 -0.71
N ALA A 72 5.59 0.96 -1.51
CA ALA A 72 5.63 1.09 -2.96
C ALA A 72 4.24 0.89 -3.62
N VAL A 73 3.42 -0.01 -3.07
CA VAL A 73 2.02 -0.21 -3.50
C VAL A 73 1.20 1.03 -3.19
N ALA A 74 1.28 1.57 -1.96
CA ALA A 74 0.53 2.76 -1.54
C ALA A 74 0.90 3.99 -2.38
N ASP A 75 2.21 4.22 -2.63
CA ASP A 75 2.69 5.32 -3.47
C ASP A 75 2.17 5.20 -4.91
N ASN A 76 2.09 3.98 -5.44
CA ASN A 76 1.56 3.74 -6.78
C ASN A 76 0.05 3.96 -6.87
N VAL A 77 -0.69 3.59 -5.81
CA VAL A 77 -2.12 3.88 -5.72
C VAL A 77 -2.36 5.38 -5.79
N GLU A 78 -1.68 6.19 -4.95
CA GLU A 78 -1.80 7.65 -4.98
C GLU A 78 -1.47 8.21 -6.37
N LYS A 79 -0.38 7.75 -6.97
CA LYS A 79 0.07 8.22 -8.28
C LYS A 79 -0.95 7.91 -9.38
N MET A 80 -1.36 6.65 -9.52
CA MET A 80 -2.24 6.22 -10.62
C MET A 80 -3.66 6.78 -10.47
N VAL A 81 -4.18 6.86 -9.25
CA VAL A 81 -5.49 7.47 -8.98
C VAL A 81 -5.45 8.97 -9.31
N HIS A 82 -4.37 9.66 -8.95
CA HIS A 82 -4.20 11.06 -9.32
C HIS A 82 -4.09 11.25 -10.83
N ASP A 83 -3.23 10.48 -11.49
CA ASP A 83 -2.96 10.65 -12.93
C ASP A 83 -4.21 10.37 -13.79
N ASP A 84 -5.02 9.38 -13.41
CA ASP A 84 -6.15 8.93 -14.21
C ASP A 84 -7.49 9.54 -13.81
N LEU A 85 -7.69 9.90 -12.54
CA LEU A 85 -8.95 10.40 -12.00
C LEU A 85 -8.84 11.82 -11.43
N GLY A 86 -7.63 12.34 -11.23
CA GLY A 86 -7.40 13.66 -10.61
C GLY A 86 -7.71 13.68 -9.11
N GLU A 87 -7.83 12.52 -8.47
CA GLU A 87 -8.19 12.40 -7.06
C GLU A 87 -6.97 12.19 -6.17
N HIS A 88 -7.02 12.73 -4.97
CA HIS A 88 -6.01 12.54 -3.92
C HIS A 88 -6.65 11.97 -2.66
N PRO A 89 -5.92 11.16 -1.88
CA PRO A 89 -6.44 10.75 -0.59
C PRO A 89 -6.54 11.96 0.36
N THR A 90 -7.60 12.01 1.14
CA THR A 90 -7.83 13.02 2.18
C THR A 90 -6.84 12.85 3.34
N SER A 91 -6.48 11.61 3.64
CA SER A 91 -5.44 11.27 4.62
C SER A 91 -4.69 9.99 4.24
N VAL A 92 -3.44 9.91 4.69
CA VAL A 92 -2.60 8.71 4.56
C VAL A 92 -1.96 8.42 5.90
N GLU A 93 -2.19 7.22 6.42
CA GLU A 93 -1.68 6.78 7.71
C GLU A 93 -0.79 5.54 7.57
N GLY A 94 0.10 5.30 8.54
CA GLY A 94 0.92 4.09 8.62
C GLY A 94 2.11 4.01 7.66
N ARG A 95 2.32 5.00 6.78
CA ARG A 95 3.39 5.02 5.76
C ARG A 95 4.80 4.89 6.36
N THR A 96 5.05 5.48 7.52
CA THR A 96 6.39 5.49 8.15
C THR A 96 6.92 4.08 8.41
N TYR A 97 6.06 3.16 8.82
CA TYR A 97 6.44 1.79 9.15
C TYR A 97 6.13 0.78 8.04
N GLY A 98 5.22 1.09 7.14
CA GLY A 98 4.84 0.24 6.01
C GLY A 98 4.14 -1.08 6.35
N ARG A 99 3.82 -1.33 7.63
CA ARG A 99 3.18 -2.60 8.05
C ARG A 99 1.71 -2.66 7.72
N TRP A 100 1.05 -1.53 7.86
CA TRP A 100 -0.35 -1.30 7.51
C TRP A 100 -0.49 0.15 7.13
N ILE A 101 -0.79 0.41 5.87
CA ILE A 101 -1.00 1.75 5.33
C ILE A 101 -2.47 1.91 4.99
N LEU A 102 -3.04 3.03 5.40
CA LEU A 102 -4.41 3.43 5.09
C LEU A 102 -4.37 4.65 4.18
N LEU A 103 -5.10 4.61 3.06
CA LEU A 103 -5.35 5.77 2.22
C LEU A 103 -6.86 6.01 2.21
N ASP A 104 -7.27 7.20 2.65
CA ASP A 104 -8.68 7.60 2.73
C ASP A 104 -9.04 8.51 1.56
N TYR A 105 -9.89 8.03 0.66
CA TYR A 105 -10.46 8.78 -0.46
C TYR A 105 -11.91 9.19 -0.18
N SER A 106 -12.37 9.20 1.07
CA SER A 106 -13.74 9.45 1.50
C SER A 106 -14.71 8.33 1.10
N ASP A 107 -15.03 8.20 -0.20
CA ASP A 107 -15.93 7.16 -0.69
C ASP A 107 -15.27 5.76 -0.78
N VAL A 108 -13.94 5.70 -0.79
CA VAL A 108 -13.13 4.46 -0.82
C VAL A 108 -12.00 4.55 0.18
N VAL A 109 -11.93 3.59 1.09
CA VAL A 109 -10.81 3.45 2.04
C VAL A 109 -9.95 2.27 1.61
N VAL A 110 -8.65 2.50 1.45
CA VAL A 110 -7.69 1.49 0.99
C VAL A 110 -6.81 1.05 2.15
N HIS A 111 -6.71 -0.26 2.35
CA HIS A 111 -5.84 -0.87 3.34
C HIS A 111 -4.77 -1.72 2.65
N VAL A 112 -3.52 -1.27 2.73
CA VAL A 112 -2.35 -2.00 2.22
C VAL A 112 -1.62 -2.62 3.39
N PHE A 113 -1.61 -3.95 3.47
CA PHE A 113 -0.99 -4.68 4.56
C PHE A 113 0.28 -5.39 4.13
N HIS A 114 1.29 -5.40 4.98
CA HIS A 114 2.24 -6.51 5.00
C HIS A 114 1.48 -7.80 5.40
N LYS A 115 1.63 -8.88 4.63
CA LYS A 115 0.80 -10.09 4.75
C LYS A 115 0.65 -10.62 6.19
N PRO A 116 1.71 -10.79 7.02
CA PRO A 116 1.55 -11.29 8.39
C PRO A 116 0.67 -10.38 9.27
N VAL A 117 0.68 -9.08 9.02
CA VAL A 117 -0.14 -8.10 9.75
C VAL A 117 -1.62 -8.25 9.37
N ARG A 118 -1.93 -8.46 8.08
CA ARG A 118 -3.29 -8.75 7.61
C ARG A 118 -3.85 -10.03 8.26
N GLU A 119 -3.03 -11.09 8.29
CA GLU A 119 -3.40 -12.36 8.90
C GLU A 119 -3.68 -12.23 10.40
N TYR A 120 -2.97 -11.35 11.08
CA TYR A 120 -3.16 -11.07 12.49
C TYR A 120 -4.46 -10.30 12.76
N TYR A 121 -4.70 -9.20 12.03
CA TYR A 121 -5.89 -8.35 12.25
C TYR A 121 -7.16 -8.89 11.63
N GLN A 122 -7.07 -9.60 10.52
CA GLN A 122 -8.20 -10.21 9.80
C GLN A 122 -9.37 -9.24 9.58
N LEU A 123 -9.05 -8.04 9.06
CA LEU A 123 -10.01 -6.93 8.91
C LEU A 123 -11.29 -7.35 8.16
N GLU A 124 -11.19 -8.24 7.19
CA GLU A 124 -12.31 -8.76 6.41
C GLU A 124 -13.38 -9.46 7.27
N ARG A 125 -13.00 -9.99 8.44
CA ARG A 125 -13.96 -10.61 9.34
C ARG A 125 -14.95 -9.63 9.94
N LEU A 126 -14.56 -8.37 10.10
CA LEU A 126 -15.47 -7.31 10.58
C LEU A 126 -16.55 -7.00 9.54
N PHE A 127 -16.29 -7.32 8.28
CA PHE A 127 -17.15 -7.04 7.14
C PHE A 127 -17.56 -8.34 6.42
N SER A 128 -17.71 -9.45 7.16
CA SER A 128 -18.04 -10.77 6.59
C SER A 128 -19.33 -10.78 5.78
N ASP A 129 -20.28 -9.93 6.14
CA ASP A 129 -21.60 -9.81 5.51
C ASP A 129 -21.61 -8.80 4.34
N ALA A 130 -20.52 -8.07 4.14
CA ALA A 130 -20.41 -7.08 3.07
C ALA A 130 -20.32 -7.76 1.70
N PRO A 131 -21.14 -7.34 0.72
CA PRO A 131 -21.01 -7.82 -0.65
C PRO A 131 -19.64 -7.45 -1.23
N ARG A 132 -19.04 -8.38 -1.97
CA ARG A 132 -17.81 -8.11 -2.72
C ARG A 132 -18.12 -7.41 -4.02
N LEU A 133 -17.34 -6.38 -4.34
CA LEU A 133 -17.32 -5.79 -5.67
C LEU A 133 -16.52 -6.72 -6.59
N PRO A 134 -17.11 -7.23 -7.68
CA PRO A 134 -16.33 -7.95 -8.68
C PRO A 134 -15.33 -6.98 -9.32
N LEU A 135 -14.05 -7.34 -9.29
CA LEU A 135 -12.95 -6.59 -9.87
C LEU A 135 -12.50 -7.24 -11.18
N ASP A 136 -12.10 -6.41 -12.14
CA ASP A 136 -11.49 -6.87 -13.38
C ASP A 136 -10.02 -7.22 -13.13
N GLU A 137 -9.77 -8.47 -12.75
CA GLU A 137 -8.44 -8.95 -12.37
C GLU A 137 -7.57 -9.23 -13.60
N PRO A 138 -6.28 -8.83 -13.61
CA PRO A 138 -5.37 -9.18 -14.69
C PRO A 138 -5.08 -10.69 -14.69
N ALA A 139 -4.88 -11.27 -15.87
CA ALA A 139 -4.71 -12.72 -16.04
C ALA A 139 -3.64 -13.35 -15.14
N TRP A 140 -2.53 -12.63 -14.91
CA TRP A 140 -1.43 -13.14 -14.10
C TRP A 140 -1.81 -13.39 -12.61
N VAL A 141 -2.86 -12.76 -12.09
CA VAL A 141 -3.33 -12.98 -10.70
C VAL A 141 -3.69 -14.44 -10.48
N HIS A 142 -4.22 -15.11 -11.50
CA HIS A 142 -4.58 -16.52 -11.46
C HIS A 142 -3.41 -17.47 -11.75
N GLU A 143 -2.29 -16.94 -12.31
CA GLU A 143 -1.13 -17.72 -12.69
C GLU A 143 -0.06 -17.77 -11.59
N VAL A 144 -0.03 -16.75 -10.73
CA VAL A 144 1.00 -16.57 -9.69
C VAL A 144 0.38 -16.74 -8.31
N SER A 145 0.82 -17.76 -7.56
CA SER A 145 0.36 -17.91 -6.18
C SER A 145 0.96 -16.85 -5.25
N PRO A 146 0.24 -16.42 -4.20
CA PRO A 146 0.77 -15.52 -3.18
C PRO A 146 2.09 -16.03 -2.54
N ASP A 147 2.20 -17.35 -2.36
CA ASP A 147 3.42 -17.96 -1.79
C ASP A 147 4.62 -17.84 -2.74
N SER A 148 4.39 -17.91 -4.06
CA SER A 148 5.43 -17.67 -5.06
C SER A 148 5.94 -16.23 -5.03
N LEU A 149 5.07 -15.25 -4.82
CA LEU A 149 5.46 -13.84 -4.68
C LEU A 149 6.28 -13.61 -3.40
N LEU A 150 5.90 -14.26 -2.31
CA LEU A 150 6.65 -14.21 -1.05
C LEU A 150 8.04 -14.84 -1.22
N GLN A 151 8.14 -16.02 -1.86
CA GLN A 151 9.41 -16.68 -2.11
C GLN A 151 10.35 -15.81 -2.95
N GLN A 152 9.86 -15.23 -4.04
CA GLN A 152 10.65 -14.29 -4.85
C GLN A 152 11.15 -13.08 -4.05
N ALA A 153 10.37 -12.57 -3.11
CA ALA A 153 10.78 -11.46 -2.26
C ALA A 153 11.89 -11.87 -1.28
N PHE A 154 11.87 -13.09 -0.76
CA PHE A 154 12.94 -13.64 0.09
C PHE A 154 14.21 -13.86 -0.71
N ASP A 155 14.14 -14.52 -1.86
CA ASP A 155 15.29 -14.80 -2.72
C ASP A 155 15.99 -13.50 -3.15
N TYR A 156 15.22 -12.47 -3.53
CA TYR A 156 15.78 -11.16 -3.87
C TYR A 156 16.41 -10.44 -2.66
N GLY A 157 15.85 -10.63 -1.46
CA GLY A 157 16.40 -10.11 -0.22
C GLY A 157 17.78 -10.73 0.09
N ASP A 158 17.91 -12.04 -0.05
CA ASP A 158 19.18 -12.77 0.19
C ASP A 158 20.26 -12.35 -0.81
N GLU A 159 19.93 -12.13 -2.09
CA GLU A 159 20.88 -11.62 -3.09
C GLU A 159 21.41 -10.23 -2.74
N LEU A 160 20.53 -9.33 -2.25
CA LEU A 160 20.93 -7.99 -1.83
C LEU A 160 21.87 -8.01 -0.62
N TRP A 161 21.58 -8.89 0.37
CA TRP A 161 22.44 -9.05 1.55
C TRP A 161 23.79 -9.68 1.21
N SER A 162 23.83 -10.68 0.35
CA SER A 162 25.07 -11.30 -0.13
C SER A 162 25.92 -10.29 -0.90
N SER A 163 25.32 -9.48 -1.79
CA SER A 163 26.02 -8.45 -2.55
C SER A 163 26.55 -7.32 -1.65
N ALA A 164 25.78 -6.89 -0.66
CA ALA A 164 26.20 -5.87 0.30
C ALA A 164 27.33 -6.37 1.21
N ALA A 165 27.31 -7.64 1.63
CA ALA A 165 28.36 -8.26 2.43
C ALA A 165 29.68 -8.35 1.66
N LEU A 166 29.63 -8.76 0.39
CA LEU A 166 30.81 -8.81 -0.48
C LEU A 166 31.43 -7.42 -0.72
N SER A 167 30.60 -6.39 -0.87
CA SER A 167 31.06 -5.00 -1.03
C SER A 167 31.71 -4.48 0.25
N ALA A 168 31.19 -4.84 1.43
CA ALA A 168 31.76 -4.46 2.72
C ALA A 168 33.11 -5.15 2.99
N GLU A 169 33.26 -6.42 2.58
CA GLU A 169 34.51 -7.17 2.68
C GLU A 169 35.60 -6.60 1.74
N GLN A 170 35.23 -6.16 0.56
CA GLN A 170 36.15 -5.47 -0.37
C GLN A 170 36.64 -4.12 0.16
N LEU A 171 35.81 -3.37 0.89
CA LEU A 171 36.18 -2.10 1.49
C LEU A 171 37.15 -2.30 2.68
N GLN A 172 37.00 -3.37 3.47
CA GLN A 172 37.92 -3.66 4.58
C GLN A 172 39.32 -4.10 4.10
N ASN A 173 39.41 -4.76 2.94
CA ASN A 173 40.68 -5.20 2.39
C ASN A 173 41.44 -4.09 1.62
N SER A 174 40.83 -2.94 1.41
CA SER A 174 41.48 -1.80 0.74
C SER A 174 42.26 -0.87 1.70
N ASP A 175 42.08 -1.05 3.01
CA ASP A 175 42.75 -0.23 4.05
C ASP A 175 44.05 -0.87 4.59
N GLU A 176 44.51 -2.00 4.05
CA GLU A 176 45.87 -2.49 4.31
C GLU A 176 46.87 -1.66 3.52
N GLU A 177 47.42 -0.65 4.18
CA GLU A 177 48.58 0.12 3.66
C GLU A 177 49.76 -0.82 3.41
N PRO A 178 50.50 -0.64 2.31
CA PRO A 178 51.76 -1.37 2.07
C PRO A 178 52.78 -0.92 3.12
N GLU A 179 53.26 -1.85 3.94
CA GLU A 179 54.41 -1.63 4.84
C GLU A 179 55.55 -1.01 4.08
N ALA A 180 55.89 0.22 4.45
CA ALA A 180 57.07 0.91 3.94
C ALA A 180 58.33 0.20 4.48
N SER A 181 58.98 -0.56 3.61
CA SER A 181 60.33 -1.05 3.87
C SER A 181 61.31 0.16 3.98
N GLY A 182 61.53 0.59 5.17
CA GLY A 182 62.55 1.58 5.49
C GLY A 182 63.94 0.95 5.42
N GLU A 183 64.63 1.20 4.33
CA GLU A 183 66.06 0.95 4.20
C GLU A 183 66.80 2.12 4.86
N ALA A 184 67.40 1.83 6.06
CA ALA A 184 68.25 2.76 6.77
C ALA A 184 69.60 2.84 6.03
N ASP A 185 69.89 4.00 5.45
CA ASP A 185 71.20 4.36 4.95
C ASP A 185 72.06 4.90 6.12
N GLU A 186 73.08 4.12 6.50
CA GLU A 186 74.06 4.42 7.55
C GLU A 186 75.19 5.22 6.91
N PRO A 187 75.62 6.40 7.44
CA PRO A 187 76.81 7.11 6.96
C PRO A 187 78.06 6.53 7.67
N ALA A 188 78.96 5.98 6.89
CA ALA A 188 80.32 5.63 7.33
C ALA A 188 81.28 6.83 7.26
N PRO A 189 82.46 6.73 7.90
CA PRO A 189 83.19 7.71 8.67
C PRO A 189 83.95 8.77 7.91
#